data_9b786ad194f707738ff6c2c0ad8feef8
#
_entry.id   9b786ad194f707738ff6c2c0ad8feef8
#
_cell.length_a   1.000
_cell.length_b   1.000
_cell.length_c   1.000
_cell.angle_alpha   90.00
_cell.angle_beta   90.00
_cell.angle_gamma   90.00
#
_symmetry.space_group_name_H-M   'P 1'
#
loop_
_entity.id
_entity.type
_entity.pdbx_description
1 polymer ?
#
loop_
_entity_poly.entity_id
_entity_poly.type
_entity_poly.pdbx_seq_one_letter_code
_entity_poly.pdbx_strand_id
1 'polypeptide(L)'
;MAKRGGFPGGGMPGNMANLMKQAQKMQKQMEENQKVLEETEFTATAGGGAVEVTVTGKKEITKVKLAEEVVDPDDIEMLEDLIMAATNEALRKMETETQAVMSKLTGGLGGGFPF
;
A
#
# COMPACT_ATOMS: atom_id res chain seq x y z
N MET A 1 -19.09 -48.22 -2.82
CA MET A 1 -18.70 -47.93 -2.77
C MET A 1 -18.04 -47.27 -2.72
N ALA A 2 -17.90 -47.11 -2.61
CA ALA A 2 -17.18 -46.69 -2.51
C ALA A 2 -16.58 -46.01 -3.02
N LYS A 3 -16.52 -45.90 -3.42
CA LYS A 3 -15.88 -45.36 -3.88
C LYS A 3 -15.55 -44.36 -3.67
N ARG A 4 -15.88 -44.18 -3.39
CA ARG A 4 -15.48 -43.19 -3.13
C ARG A 4 -14.43 -43.04 -2.79
N GLY A 5 -14.23 -43.75 -2.46
CA GLY A 5 -13.05 -43.77 -1.99
C GLY A 5 -12.15 -43.22 -2.87
N GLY A 6 -12.16 -43.64 -3.82
CA GLY A 6 -11.26 -43.14 -4.59
C GLY A 6 -11.28 -41.75 -4.62
N PHE A 7 -12.19 -41.43 -4.25
CA PHE A 7 -12.27 -40.20 -4.24
C PHE A 7 -11.12 -39.65 -4.04
N PRO A 8 -10.95 -38.99 -4.38
CA PRO A 8 -9.90 -38.32 -4.41
C PRO A 8 -8.95 -38.41 -3.41
N GLY A 9 -9.17 -39.10 -2.49
CA GLY A 9 -8.24 -39.20 -1.44
C GLY A 9 -6.86 -39.45 -1.96
N GLY A 10 -6.77 -40.30 -2.91
CA GLY A 10 -5.47 -40.66 -3.39
C GLY A 10 -4.69 -39.57 -4.00
N GLY A 11 -5.30 -38.78 -4.80
CA GLY A 11 -4.58 -37.71 -5.42
C GLY A 11 -4.54 -36.46 -4.61
N MET A 12 -5.47 -36.35 -3.73
CA MET A 12 -5.58 -35.13 -2.98
C MET A 12 -4.42 -34.79 -2.11
N PRO A 13 -3.78 -35.71 -1.42
CA PRO A 13 -2.67 -35.32 -0.56
C PRO A 13 -1.58 -34.53 -1.29
N GLY A 14 -1.25 -34.94 -2.46
CA GLY A 14 -0.24 -34.24 -3.21
C GLY A 14 -0.69 -32.85 -3.61
N ASN A 15 -1.92 -32.75 -4.07
CA ASN A 15 -2.48 -31.47 -4.47
C ASN A 15 -2.64 -30.56 -3.28
N MET A 16 -3.05 -31.10 -2.16
CA MET A 16 -3.20 -30.32 -0.96
C MET A 16 -1.87 -29.73 -0.51
N ALA A 17 -0.83 -30.53 -0.57
CA ALA A 17 0.48 -30.05 -0.19
C ALA A 17 0.93 -28.89 -1.10
N ASN A 18 0.68 -29.03 -2.38
CA ASN A 18 1.03 -27.99 -3.33
C ASN A 18 0.22 -26.73 -3.09
N LEU A 19 -1.06 -26.90 -2.84
CA LEU A 19 -1.93 -25.76 -2.58
C LEU A 19 -1.51 -25.05 -1.30
N MET A 20 -1.15 -25.80 -0.28
CA MET A 20 -0.71 -25.21 0.97
C MET A 20 0.61 -24.46 0.78
N LYS A 21 1.50 -25.01 0.00
CA LYS A 21 2.75 -24.32 -0.30
C LYS A 21 2.51 -23.02 -1.04
N GLN A 22 1.59 -23.06 -2.01
CA GLN A 22 1.25 -21.86 -2.76
C GLN A 22 0.61 -20.82 -1.86
N ALA A 23 -0.27 -21.26 -0.97
CA ALA A 23 -0.92 -20.33 -0.05
C ALA A 23 0.09 -19.69 0.90
N GLN A 24 1.02 -20.48 1.40
CA GLN A 24 2.07 -19.95 2.27
C GLN A 24 2.97 -18.97 1.54
N LYS A 25 3.31 -19.30 0.30
CA LYS A 25 4.14 -18.45 -0.52
C LYS A 25 3.45 -17.11 -0.78
N MET A 26 2.18 -17.19 -1.09
CA MET A 26 1.37 -16.01 -1.36
C MET A 26 1.27 -15.13 -0.11
N GLN A 27 1.01 -15.77 1.02
CA GLN A 27 0.93 -15.04 2.28
C GLN A 27 2.24 -14.35 2.61
N LYS A 28 3.34 -15.06 2.38
CA LYS A 28 4.66 -14.49 2.62
C LYS A 28 4.92 -13.29 1.71
N GLN A 29 4.53 -13.41 0.44
CA GLN A 29 4.67 -12.30 -0.49
C GLN A 29 3.84 -11.10 -0.08
N MET A 30 2.64 -11.35 0.41
CA MET A 30 1.78 -10.27 0.89
C MET A 30 2.40 -9.56 2.08
N GLU A 31 2.96 -10.34 3.00
CA GLU A 31 3.62 -9.77 4.17
C GLU A 31 4.85 -8.95 3.77
N GLU A 32 5.64 -9.47 2.84
CA GLU A 32 6.81 -8.76 2.36
C GLU A 32 6.43 -7.47 1.63
N ASN A 33 5.40 -7.54 0.80
CA ASN A 33 4.93 -6.36 0.08
C ASN A 33 4.38 -5.32 1.03
N GLN A 34 3.67 -5.76 2.06
CA GLN A 34 3.15 -4.85 3.05
C GLN A 34 4.27 -4.17 3.81
N LYS A 35 5.31 -4.94 4.13
CA LYS A 35 6.47 -4.39 4.83
C LYS A 35 7.18 -3.35 3.98
N VAL A 36 7.34 -3.63 2.69
CA VAL A 36 7.95 -2.70 1.77
C VAL A 36 7.13 -1.42 1.69
N LEU A 37 5.80 -1.55 1.60
CA LEU A 37 4.92 -0.38 1.58
C LEU A 37 5.03 0.43 2.85
N GLU A 38 5.11 -0.24 4.00
CA GLU A 38 5.22 0.44 5.28
C GLU A 38 6.50 1.25 5.39
N GLU A 39 7.53 0.81 4.72
CA GLU A 39 8.82 1.49 4.74
C GLU A 39 8.98 2.49 3.60
N THR A 40 8.12 2.43 2.61
CA THR A 40 8.20 3.32 1.47
C THR A 40 7.75 4.72 1.85
N GLU A 41 8.50 5.71 1.38
CA GLU A 41 8.19 7.10 1.65
C GLU A 41 7.50 7.73 0.46
N PHE A 42 6.51 8.54 0.75
CA PHE A 42 5.75 9.27 -0.27
C PHE A 42 5.81 10.75 0.06
N THR A 43 6.31 11.52 -0.85
CA THR A 43 6.53 12.95 -0.63
C THR A 43 5.63 13.76 -1.55
N ALA A 44 5.07 14.81 -1.01
CA ALA A 44 4.28 15.74 -1.79
C ALA A 44 4.59 17.17 -1.34
N THR A 45 4.29 18.11 -2.21
CA THR A 45 4.57 19.52 -1.93
C THR A 45 3.33 20.35 -2.15
N ALA A 46 3.36 21.57 -1.61
CA ALA A 46 2.33 22.56 -1.83
C ALA A 46 2.98 23.93 -1.87
N GLY A 47 2.28 24.89 -2.46
CA GLY A 47 2.79 26.26 -2.54
C GLY A 47 4.04 26.38 -3.39
N GLY A 48 4.08 25.67 -4.51
CA GLY A 48 5.22 25.73 -5.39
C GLY A 48 6.49 25.10 -4.80
N GLY A 49 6.31 24.16 -3.90
CA GLY A 49 7.44 23.51 -3.26
C GLY A 49 7.83 24.13 -1.93
N ALA A 50 7.10 25.12 -1.49
CA ALA A 50 7.42 25.79 -0.23
C ALA A 50 7.17 24.93 0.99
N VAL A 51 6.25 23.99 0.89
CA VAL A 51 5.97 23.02 1.95
C VAL A 51 6.10 21.63 1.37
N GLU A 52 6.85 20.79 2.04
CA GLU A 52 7.06 19.41 1.61
C GLU A 52 6.75 18.49 2.78
N VAL A 53 5.94 17.47 2.53
CA VAL A 53 5.58 16.51 3.56
C VAL A 53 5.87 15.10 3.04
N THR A 54 6.48 14.29 3.88
CA THR A 54 6.76 12.89 3.57
C THR A 54 6.00 12.01 4.55
N VAL A 55 5.31 11.00 4.01
CA VAL A 55 4.60 10.01 4.83
C VAL A 55 5.08 8.63 4.42
N THR A 56 4.85 7.64 5.28
CA THR A 56 5.15 6.24 4.97
C THR A 56 3.86 5.48 4.75
N GLY A 57 3.99 4.26 4.28
CA GLY A 57 2.84 3.38 4.12
C GLY A 57 2.13 3.06 5.42
N LYS A 58 2.76 3.36 6.55
CA LYS A 58 2.11 3.21 7.85
C LYS A 58 1.23 4.41 8.20
N LYS A 59 1.12 5.38 7.28
CA LYS A 59 0.36 6.59 7.50
C LYS A 59 0.99 7.48 8.57
N GLU A 60 2.31 7.42 8.66
CA GLU A 60 3.07 8.27 9.59
C GLU A 60 3.78 9.35 8.81
N ILE A 61 3.74 10.57 9.33
CA ILE A 61 4.51 11.66 8.77
C ILE A 61 5.92 11.54 9.30
N THR A 62 6.89 11.42 8.40
CA THR A 62 8.29 11.27 8.80
C THR A 62 9.10 12.52 8.55
N LYS A 63 8.56 13.46 7.77
CA LYS A 63 9.31 14.67 7.48
C LYS A 63 8.36 15.79 7.08
N VAL A 64 8.63 16.98 7.58
CA VAL A 64 7.94 18.18 7.16
C VAL A 64 9.02 19.22 6.92
N LYS A 65 9.06 19.77 5.71
CA LYS A 65 10.04 20.78 5.36
C LYS A 65 9.31 22.05 4.95
N LEU A 66 9.69 23.15 5.54
CA LEU A 66 9.07 24.46 5.30
C LEU A 66 10.10 25.42 4.78
N ALA A 67 9.76 26.16 3.72
CA ALA A 67 10.60 27.27 3.30
C ALA A 67 10.34 28.45 4.23
N GLU A 68 11.38 29.22 4.51
CA GLU A 68 11.25 30.32 5.44
C GLU A 68 10.19 31.33 5.01
N GLU A 69 10.04 31.55 3.72
CA GLU A 69 9.13 32.54 3.19
C GLU A 69 7.67 32.24 3.48
N VAL A 70 7.30 30.99 3.77
CA VAL A 70 5.91 30.68 4.11
C VAL A 70 5.67 30.66 5.61
N VAL A 71 6.71 30.84 6.39
CA VAL A 71 6.58 30.94 7.85
C VAL A 71 6.44 32.41 8.19
N ASP A 72 5.25 32.92 7.95
CA ASP A 72 4.94 34.33 8.10
C ASP A 72 3.97 34.51 9.26
N PRO A 73 4.39 35.15 10.34
CA PRO A 73 3.50 35.35 11.49
C PRO A 73 2.26 36.18 11.17
N ASP A 74 2.29 36.91 10.08
CA ASP A 74 1.12 37.69 9.67
C ASP A 74 0.16 36.89 8.81
N ASP A 75 0.54 35.69 8.40
CA ASP A 75 -0.32 34.83 7.56
C ASP A 75 -0.17 33.37 7.95
N ILE A 76 -0.50 33.10 9.18
CA ILE A 76 -0.43 31.74 9.72
C ILE A 76 -1.40 30.81 8.98
N GLU A 77 -2.56 31.32 8.62
CA GLU A 77 -3.59 30.56 7.95
C GLU A 77 -3.11 29.98 6.61
N MET A 78 -2.34 30.77 5.88
CA MET A 78 -1.75 30.28 4.63
C MET A 78 -0.84 29.08 4.89
N LEU A 79 -0.01 29.16 5.92
CA LEU A 79 0.90 28.07 6.26
C LEU A 79 0.13 26.83 6.65
N GLU A 80 -0.93 26.99 7.45
CA GLU A 80 -1.78 25.88 7.84
C GLU A 80 -2.38 25.19 6.64
N ASP A 81 -2.88 25.98 5.69
CA ASP A 81 -3.50 25.42 4.48
C ASP A 81 -2.49 24.68 3.62
N LEU A 82 -1.28 25.23 3.51
CA LEU A 82 -0.22 24.58 2.73
C LEU A 82 0.21 23.23 3.34
N ILE A 83 0.34 23.20 4.66
CA ILE A 83 0.70 21.97 5.34
C ILE A 83 -0.40 20.93 5.14
N MET A 84 -1.64 21.35 5.26
CA MET A 84 -2.78 20.46 5.06
C MET A 84 -2.80 19.91 3.64
N ALA A 85 -2.60 20.78 2.66
CA ALA A 85 -2.61 20.39 1.26
C ALA A 85 -1.49 19.39 0.94
N ALA A 86 -0.27 19.67 1.41
CA ALA A 86 0.86 18.80 1.16
C ALA A 86 0.68 17.45 1.84
N THR A 87 0.19 17.45 3.08
CA THR A 87 -0.02 16.23 3.84
C THR A 87 -1.07 15.35 3.16
N ASN A 88 -2.19 15.97 2.79
CA ASN A 88 -3.26 15.22 2.14
C ASN A 88 -2.82 14.66 0.79
N GLU A 89 -2.02 15.39 0.07
CA GLU A 89 -1.52 14.92 -1.21
C GLU A 89 -0.55 13.75 -1.03
N ALA A 90 0.31 13.81 -0.02
CA ALA A 90 1.24 12.72 0.28
C ALA A 90 0.45 11.46 0.66
N LEU A 91 -0.60 11.62 1.45
CA LEU A 91 -1.46 10.50 1.83
C LEU A 91 -2.18 9.91 0.62
N ARG A 92 -2.62 10.75 -0.31
CA ARG A 92 -3.26 10.26 -1.53
C ARG A 92 -2.29 9.47 -2.39
N LYS A 93 -1.05 9.94 -2.49
CA LYS A 93 -0.02 9.19 -3.22
C LYS A 93 0.21 7.83 -2.58
N MET A 94 0.27 7.80 -1.26
CA MET A 94 0.44 6.55 -0.54
C MET A 94 -0.73 5.60 -0.80
N GLU A 95 -1.95 6.09 -0.74
CA GLU A 95 -3.14 5.28 -0.98
C GLU A 95 -3.16 4.75 -2.41
N THR A 96 -2.84 5.60 -3.37
CA THR A 96 -2.82 5.21 -4.77
C THR A 96 -1.81 4.09 -5.00
N GLU A 97 -0.62 4.24 -4.43
CA GLU A 97 0.42 3.23 -4.58
C GLU A 97 0.03 1.94 -3.89
N THR A 98 -0.54 2.04 -2.70
CA THR A 98 -1.01 0.87 -1.95
C THR A 98 -2.06 0.12 -2.74
N GLN A 99 -3.02 0.83 -3.32
CA GLN A 99 -4.05 0.22 -4.14
C GLN A 99 -3.47 -0.43 -5.39
N ALA A 100 -2.48 0.21 -6.01
CA ALA A 100 -1.84 -0.34 -7.18
C ALA A 100 -1.14 -1.66 -6.86
N VAL A 101 -0.43 -1.71 -5.73
CA VAL A 101 0.24 -2.92 -5.31
C VAL A 101 -0.76 -4.02 -4.97
N MET A 102 -1.81 -3.67 -4.25
CA MET A 102 -2.85 -4.64 -3.91
C MET A 102 -3.57 -5.14 -5.15
N SER A 103 -3.80 -4.28 -6.13
CA SER A 103 -4.40 -4.68 -7.39
C SER A 103 -3.54 -5.67 -8.14
N LYS A 104 -2.24 -5.47 -8.13
CA LYS A 104 -1.32 -6.39 -8.77
C LYS A 104 -1.36 -7.76 -8.12
N LEU A 105 -1.43 -7.78 -6.81
CA LEU A 105 -1.49 -9.03 -6.07
C LEU A 105 -2.79 -9.78 -6.33
N THR A 106 -3.90 -9.07 -6.25
CA THR A 106 -5.19 -9.70 -6.47
C THR A 106 -5.49 -9.86 -7.95
N GLY A 107 -4.83 -9.06 -8.78
CA GLY A 107 -4.99 -9.13 -10.21
C GLY A 107 -4.60 -10.49 -10.78
N GLY A 108 -3.60 -11.10 -10.17
CA GLY A 108 -3.21 -12.42 -10.57
C GLY A 108 -4.28 -13.46 -10.29
N LEU A 109 -5.09 -13.22 -9.28
CA LEU A 109 -6.17 -14.10 -8.92
C LEU A 109 -7.48 -13.64 -9.50
N GLY A 110 -7.72 -12.37 -9.42
CA GLY A 110 -8.99 -11.84 -9.83
C GLY A 110 -9.01 -11.29 -11.22
N GLY A 111 -7.95 -11.51 -11.95
CA GLY A 111 -7.87 -11.00 -13.29
C GLY A 111 -8.99 -11.45 -14.17
N GLY A 112 -9.60 -12.53 -13.80
CA GLY A 112 -10.70 -13.04 -14.57
C GLY A 112 -12.01 -12.32 -14.31
N PHE A 113 -12.06 -11.51 -13.34
CA PHE A 113 -13.29 -10.85 -13.02
C PHE A 113 -13.59 -9.81 -14.05
N PRO A 114 -14.73 -9.88 -14.62
CA PRO A 114 -15.07 -8.97 -15.67
C PRO A 114 -15.61 -7.69 -15.11
N PHE A 115 -15.06 -7.05 -14.37
CA PHE A 115 -15.55 -5.75 -14.09
C PHE A 115 -14.54 -4.71 -14.05
#